data_32f2a48eb1e215da2a555051ad5aa516
#
_entry.id   32f2a48eb1e215da2a555051ad5aa516
#
_cell.length_a   1.000
_cell.length_b   1.000
_cell.length_c   1.000
_cell.angle_alpha   90.00
_cell.angle_beta   90.00
_cell.angle_gamma   90.00
#
_symmetry.space_group_name_H-M   'P 1'
#
loop_
_entity.id
_entity.type
_entity.pdbx_description
1 polymer ?
#
loop_
_entity_poly.entity_id
_entity_poly.type
_entity_poly.pdbx_seq_one_letter_code
_entity_poly.pdbx_strand_id
1 'polypeptide(L)'
;MEALEIGKRPVVLFDFDGTVADTGRAVMTSTRKTLAARGFSEMQMGDLRRMIGPPLWKSFYDFYGFSREESLVVADEYRAFFDELGPEEYPVFDGIPELLDGLAARGKRMAVATSRMEAKCIDMVRELGLSQFEAVIGMNPPQGRETKADSVRDALAALGAAADDAVMIGDRFNDVEGAHAMGVPCIGIYSGAAAPGEHEAAGADAVVYSVAELAKLFAI
;
A
#
# COMPACT_ATOMS: atom_id res chain seq x y z
N MET A 1 -8.38 21.43 -1.92
CA MET A 1 -7.04 21.94 -2.37
C MET A 1 -6.96 21.68 -3.88
N GLU A 2 -6.37 22.57 -4.68
CA GLU A 2 -6.22 22.24 -6.11
C GLU A 2 -5.18 21.12 -6.26
N ALA A 3 -5.47 20.11 -7.09
CA ALA A 3 -4.62 18.93 -7.27
C ALA A 3 -3.16 19.26 -7.65
N LEU A 4 -2.95 20.35 -8.40
CA LEU A 4 -1.63 20.85 -8.77
C LEU A 4 -0.81 21.38 -7.58
N GLU A 5 -1.45 21.90 -6.52
CA GLU A 5 -0.76 22.35 -5.31
C GLU A 5 -0.26 21.16 -4.49
N ILE A 6 -1.00 20.04 -4.51
CA ILE A 6 -0.58 18.79 -3.85
C ILE A 6 0.72 18.27 -4.47
N GLY A 7 0.87 18.31 -5.80
CA GLY A 7 2.08 17.88 -6.51
C GLY A 7 3.34 18.71 -6.22
N LYS A 8 3.19 19.92 -5.63
CA LYS A 8 4.35 20.76 -5.25
C LYS A 8 5.03 20.32 -3.95
N ARG A 9 4.38 19.51 -3.13
CA ARG A 9 4.91 19.09 -1.83
C ARG A 9 6.24 18.36 -1.98
N PRO A 10 7.25 18.66 -1.12
CA PRO A 10 8.59 18.11 -1.28
C PRO A 10 8.72 16.62 -0.91
N VAL A 11 7.76 16.09 -0.15
CA VAL A 11 7.77 14.70 0.34
C VAL A 11 6.61 13.92 -0.26
N VAL A 12 6.90 12.72 -0.78
CA VAL A 12 5.90 11.83 -1.37
C VAL A 12 5.96 10.48 -0.66
N LEU A 13 4.86 10.13 0.01
CA LEU A 13 4.68 8.83 0.63
C LEU A 13 3.88 7.93 -0.31
N PHE A 14 4.29 6.70 -0.46
CA PHE A 14 3.61 5.72 -1.30
C PHE A 14 3.10 4.54 -0.46
N ASP A 15 1.87 4.09 -0.70
CA ASP A 15 1.57 2.70 -0.40
C ASP A 15 2.36 1.79 -1.35
N PHE A 16 2.44 0.50 -1.02
CA PHE A 16 3.20 -0.46 -1.81
C PHE A 16 2.29 -1.36 -2.66
N ASP A 17 1.39 -2.09 -2.00
CA ASP A 17 0.50 -3.07 -2.64
C ASP A 17 -0.59 -2.37 -3.45
N GLY A 18 -0.65 -2.59 -4.76
CA GLY A 18 -1.64 -1.95 -5.63
C GLY A 18 -1.30 -0.52 -6.05
N THR A 19 -0.23 0.06 -5.50
CA THR A 19 0.24 1.42 -5.81
C THR A 19 1.59 1.40 -6.52
N VAL A 20 2.61 0.81 -5.90
CA VAL A 20 3.97 0.66 -6.46
C VAL A 20 4.09 -0.67 -7.20
N ALA A 21 3.62 -1.76 -6.60
CA ALA A 21 3.71 -3.10 -7.16
C ALA A 21 2.31 -3.74 -7.33
N ASP A 22 2.12 -4.45 -8.45
CA ASP A 22 0.93 -5.28 -8.68
C ASP A 22 1.07 -6.58 -7.90
N THR A 23 0.70 -6.52 -6.64
CA THR A 23 0.69 -7.68 -5.74
C THR A 23 -0.62 -8.45 -5.76
N GLY A 24 -1.59 -8.00 -6.55
CA GLY A 24 -2.95 -8.54 -6.53
C GLY A 24 -3.00 -10.05 -6.78
N ARG A 25 -2.26 -10.53 -7.79
CA ARG A 25 -2.18 -11.96 -8.11
C ARG A 25 -1.55 -12.77 -6.97
N ALA A 26 -0.43 -12.30 -6.43
CA ALA A 26 0.29 -12.94 -5.33
C ALA A 26 -0.58 -13.02 -4.08
N VAL A 27 -1.26 -11.92 -3.71
CA VAL A 27 -2.18 -11.85 -2.57
C VAL A 27 -3.33 -12.85 -2.74
N MET A 28 -4.00 -12.85 -3.88
CA MET A 28 -5.12 -13.77 -4.13
C MET A 28 -4.68 -15.25 -4.15
N THR A 29 -3.52 -15.55 -4.74
CA THR A 29 -2.98 -16.92 -4.79
C THR A 29 -2.65 -17.42 -3.39
N SER A 30 -1.95 -16.63 -2.58
CA SER A 30 -1.59 -17.00 -1.21
C SER A 30 -2.83 -17.12 -0.33
N THR A 31 -3.80 -16.19 -0.46
CA THR A 31 -5.08 -16.29 0.26
C THR A 31 -5.83 -17.57 -0.09
N ARG A 32 -5.92 -17.91 -1.39
CA ARG A 32 -6.59 -19.13 -1.84
C ARG A 32 -5.92 -20.37 -1.26
N LYS A 33 -4.58 -20.47 -1.30
CA LYS A 33 -3.83 -21.59 -0.70
C LYS A 33 -4.12 -21.73 0.80
N THR A 34 -4.09 -20.61 1.53
CA THR A 34 -4.36 -20.58 2.97
C THR A 34 -5.75 -21.05 3.32
N LEU A 35 -6.77 -20.52 2.64
CA LEU A 35 -8.16 -20.87 2.91
C LEU A 35 -8.47 -22.32 2.49
N ALA A 36 -7.90 -22.79 1.37
CA ALA A 36 -8.03 -24.19 0.94
C ALA A 36 -7.42 -25.17 1.96
N ALA A 37 -6.26 -24.84 2.54
CA ALA A 37 -5.64 -25.65 3.60
C ALA A 37 -6.50 -25.74 4.85
N ARG A 38 -7.39 -24.76 5.07
CA ARG A 38 -8.37 -24.73 6.16
C ARG A 38 -9.75 -25.25 5.78
N GLY A 39 -9.88 -25.86 4.59
CA GLY A 39 -11.11 -26.55 4.14
C GLY A 39 -12.18 -25.64 3.52
N PHE A 40 -11.87 -24.38 3.21
CA PHE A 40 -12.78 -23.50 2.49
C PHE A 40 -12.90 -23.92 1.02
N SER A 41 -14.12 -24.01 0.52
CA SER A 41 -14.39 -24.16 -0.92
C SER A 41 -14.24 -22.84 -1.65
N GLU A 42 -14.04 -22.85 -2.98
CA GLU A 42 -13.96 -21.64 -3.82
C GLU A 42 -15.18 -20.73 -3.63
N MET A 43 -16.37 -21.30 -3.45
CA MET A 43 -17.60 -20.51 -3.22
C MET A 43 -17.57 -19.78 -1.87
N GLN A 44 -16.99 -20.38 -0.83
CA GLN A 44 -16.84 -19.76 0.49
C GLN A 44 -15.74 -18.69 0.52
N MET A 45 -14.74 -18.80 -0.34
CA MET A 45 -13.66 -17.82 -0.46
C MET A 45 -14.18 -16.49 -1.03
N GLY A 46 -15.12 -16.53 -1.97
CA GLY A 46 -15.70 -15.34 -2.58
C GLY A 46 -14.69 -14.51 -3.38
N ASP A 47 -14.90 -13.19 -3.43
CA ASP A 47 -13.98 -12.29 -4.15
C ASP A 47 -12.74 -11.98 -3.29
N LEU A 48 -11.62 -12.56 -3.70
CA LEU A 48 -10.34 -12.43 -3.00
C LEU A 48 -9.67 -11.06 -3.18
N ARG A 49 -10.13 -10.22 -4.12
CA ARG A 49 -9.58 -8.85 -4.30
C ARG A 49 -9.75 -7.99 -3.06
N ARG A 50 -10.78 -8.25 -2.25
CA ARG A 50 -11.02 -7.57 -0.96
C ARG A 50 -9.88 -7.75 0.06
N MET A 51 -8.99 -8.73 -0.16
CA MET A 51 -7.83 -8.97 0.70
C MET A 51 -6.65 -8.04 0.42
N ILE A 52 -6.70 -7.28 -0.70
CA ILE A 52 -5.63 -6.38 -1.12
C ILE A 52 -5.81 -5.03 -0.41
N GLY A 53 -4.78 -4.53 0.26
CA GLY A 53 -4.71 -3.23 0.92
C GLY A 53 -4.93 -3.25 2.44
N PRO A 54 -6.06 -3.73 2.99
CA PRO A 54 -6.26 -3.74 4.44
C PRO A 54 -5.27 -4.66 5.18
N PRO A 55 -5.02 -4.42 6.49
CA PRO A 55 -4.20 -5.32 7.31
C PRO A 55 -4.71 -6.76 7.24
N LEU A 56 -3.82 -7.69 6.93
CA LEU A 56 -4.15 -9.08 6.59
C LEU A 56 -4.97 -9.80 7.67
N TRP A 57 -4.59 -9.70 8.96
CA TRP A 57 -5.32 -10.32 10.06
C TRP A 57 -6.76 -9.78 10.14
N LYS A 58 -6.93 -8.47 9.90
CA LYS A 58 -8.25 -7.83 9.92
C LYS A 58 -9.13 -8.34 8.78
N SER A 59 -8.57 -8.54 7.59
CA SER A 59 -9.28 -9.12 6.45
C SER A 59 -9.75 -10.55 6.73
N PHE A 60 -8.94 -11.39 7.36
CA PHE A 60 -9.37 -12.74 7.76
C PHE A 60 -10.48 -12.69 8.83
N TYR A 61 -10.37 -11.80 9.80
CA TYR A 61 -11.40 -11.57 10.81
C TYR A 61 -12.73 -11.11 10.18
N ASP A 62 -12.68 -10.04 9.37
CA ASP A 62 -13.88 -9.40 8.84
C ASP A 62 -14.59 -10.25 7.78
N PHE A 63 -13.86 -10.99 6.95
CA PHE A 63 -14.42 -11.64 5.76
C PHE A 63 -14.66 -13.13 5.91
N TYR A 64 -13.99 -13.79 6.84
CA TYR A 64 -14.04 -15.25 6.97
C TYR A 64 -14.47 -15.74 8.35
N GLY A 65 -14.77 -14.82 9.28
CA GLY A 65 -15.34 -15.14 10.60
C GLY A 65 -14.38 -15.81 11.57
N PHE A 66 -13.07 -15.73 11.33
CA PHE A 66 -12.07 -16.17 12.30
C PHE A 66 -12.10 -15.26 13.53
N SER A 67 -11.82 -15.80 14.73
CA SER A 67 -11.53 -14.97 15.90
C SER A 67 -10.28 -14.12 15.66
N ARG A 68 -10.02 -13.14 16.53
CA ARG A 68 -8.81 -12.32 16.41
C ARG A 68 -7.54 -13.17 16.50
N GLU A 69 -7.52 -14.10 17.45
CA GLU A 69 -6.39 -15.01 17.66
C GLU A 69 -6.17 -15.92 16.44
N GLU A 70 -7.24 -16.52 15.93
CA GLU A 70 -7.16 -17.34 14.72
C GLU A 70 -6.71 -16.54 13.51
N SER A 71 -7.20 -15.30 13.36
CA SER A 71 -6.82 -14.43 12.24
C SER A 71 -5.33 -14.13 12.21
N LEU A 72 -4.68 -14.01 13.35
CA LEU A 72 -3.23 -13.83 13.43
C LEU A 72 -2.49 -15.11 12.97
N VAL A 73 -2.96 -16.28 13.39
CA VAL A 73 -2.38 -17.57 12.95
C VAL A 73 -2.58 -17.77 11.45
N VAL A 74 -3.78 -17.49 10.94
CA VAL A 74 -4.08 -17.59 9.49
C VAL A 74 -3.23 -16.62 8.68
N ALA A 75 -2.99 -15.41 9.22
CA ALA A 75 -2.11 -14.44 8.59
C ALA A 75 -0.65 -14.92 8.50
N ASP A 76 -0.17 -15.68 9.51
CA ASP A 76 1.17 -16.26 9.46
C ASP A 76 1.26 -17.41 8.43
N GLU A 77 0.23 -18.25 8.34
CA GLU A 77 0.14 -19.28 7.29
C GLU A 77 0.12 -18.67 5.88
N TYR A 78 -0.64 -17.58 5.69
CA TYR A 78 -0.63 -16.83 4.44
C TYR A 78 0.78 -16.32 4.09
N ARG A 79 1.51 -15.75 5.08
CA ARG A 79 2.86 -15.24 4.86
C ARG A 79 3.80 -16.33 4.37
N ALA A 80 3.70 -17.54 4.94
CA ALA A 80 4.50 -18.68 4.49
C ALA A 80 4.27 -18.99 3.01
N PHE A 81 3.01 -18.98 2.53
CA PHE A 81 2.71 -19.17 1.11
C PHE A 81 3.15 -17.99 0.23
N PHE A 82 3.05 -16.76 0.74
CA PHE A 82 3.51 -15.57 0.01
C PHE A 82 5.03 -15.56 -0.13
N ASP A 83 5.76 -16.01 0.87
CA ASP A 83 7.22 -16.02 0.88
C ASP A 83 7.84 -17.05 -0.09
N GLU A 84 7.04 -18.00 -0.57
CA GLU A 84 7.43 -18.92 -1.66
C GLU A 84 7.43 -18.25 -3.04
N LEU A 85 6.83 -17.05 -3.18
CA LEU A 85 6.66 -16.36 -4.46
C LEU A 85 7.85 -15.45 -4.75
N GLY A 86 8.29 -15.41 -6.00
CA GLY A 86 9.32 -14.52 -6.50
C GLY A 86 8.77 -13.18 -7.03
N PRO A 87 9.67 -12.23 -7.37
CA PRO A 87 9.29 -10.89 -7.81
C PRO A 87 8.45 -10.87 -9.10
N GLU A 88 8.47 -11.92 -9.90
CA GLU A 88 7.61 -12.09 -11.08
C GLU A 88 6.11 -12.18 -10.75
N GLU A 89 5.76 -12.52 -9.50
CA GLU A 89 4.37 -12.61 -9.06
C GLU A 89 3.84 -11.26 -8.48
N TYR A 90 4.74 -10.28 -8.32
CA TYR A 90 4.41 -8.92 -7.86
C TYR A 90 5.24 -7.84 -8.59
N PRO A 91 5.12 -7.75 -9.93
CA PRO A 91 5.88 -6.78 -10.70
C PRO A 91 5.56 -5.34 -10.30
N VAL A 92 6.50 -4.44 -10.54
CA VAL A 92 6.26 -2.99 -10.43
C VAL A 92 5.26 -2.56 -11.51
N PHE A 93 4.31 -1.69 -11.19
CA PHE A 93 3.41 -1.14 -12.21
C PHE A 93 4.18 -0.35 -13.28
N ASP A 94 3.70 -0.45 -14.51
CA ASP A 94 4.26 0.29 -15.65
C ASP A 94 4.28 1.80 -15.38
N GLY A 95 5.42 2.43 -15.62
CA GLY A 95 5.64 3.86 -15.42
C GLY A 95 6.03 4.27 -13.99
N ILE A 96 5.97 3.37 -12.99
CA ILE A 96 6.43 3.68 -11.62
C ILE A 96 7.94 3.95 -11.56
N PRO A 97 8.82 3.15 -12.19
CA PRO A 97 10.25 3.45 -12.17
C PRO A 97 10.56 4.85 -12.72
N GLU A 98 9.95 5.21 -13.85
CA GLU A 98 10.12 6.53 -14.47
C GLU A 98 9.56 7.66 -13.61
N LEU A 99 8.43 7.43 -12.93
CA LEU A 99 7.86 8.38 -11.98
C LEU A 99 8.80 8.61 -10.80
N LEU A 100 9.32 7.54 -10.18
CA LEU A 100 10.25 7.65 -9.05
C LEU A 100 11.54 8.38 -9.43
N ASP A 101 12.11 8.07 -10.61
CA ASP A 101 13.28 8.76 -11.14
C ASP A 101 12.99 10.25 -11.41
N GLY A 102 11.81 10.54 -11.97
CA GLY A 102 11.37 11.91 -12.24
C GLY A 102 11.16 12.73 -10.95
N LEU A 103 10.62 12.11 -9.89
CA LEU A 103 10.47 12.72 -8.58
C LEU A 103 11.84 13.00 -7.93
N ALA A 104 12.74 12.01 -7.95
CA ALA A 104 14.10 12.16 -7.45
C ALA A 104 14.87 13.28 -8.16
N ALA A 105 14.78 13.37 -9.50
CA ALA A 105 15.38 14.43 -10.29
C ALA A 105 14.86 15.84 -9.95
N ARG A 106 13.65 15.94 -9.36
CA ARG A 106 13.06 17.18 -8.86
C ARG A 106 13.35 17.44 -7.38
N GLY A 107 14.22 16.64 -6.77
CA GLY A 107 14.58 16.75 -5.36
C GLY A 107 13.46 16.36 -4.39
N LYS A 108 12.46 15.62 -4.85
CA LYS A 108 11.43 15.07 -3.96
C LYS A 108 12.03 13.94 -3.12
N ARG A 109 11.66 13.91 -1.84
CA ARG A 109 12.03 12.82 -0.93
C ARG A 109 10.90 11.82 -0.86
N MET A 110 11.23 10.55 -0.89
CA MET A 110 10.23 9.49 -1.02
C MET A 110 10.37 8.42 0.06
N ALA A 111 9.25 7.95 0.59
CA ALA A 111 9.20 6.78 1.46
C ALA A 111 7.99 5.91 1.14
N VAL A 112 8.10 4.63 1.46
CA VAL A 112 6.96 3.72 1.51
C VAL A 112 6.31 3.82 2.89
N ALA A 113 4.97 3.89 2.92
CA ALA A 113 4.14 3.82 4.12
C ALA A 113 3.00 2.81 3.86
N THR A 114 3.19 1.54 4.27
CA THR A 114 2.32 0.43 3.87
C THR A 114 1.69 -0.31 5.04
N SER A 115 0.59 -1.02 4.76
CA SER A 115 -0.03 -1.99 5.67
C SER A 115 0.62 -3.38 5.63
N ARG A 116 1.60 -3.60 4.75
CA ARG A 116 2.41 -4.83 4.70
C ARG A 116 3.39 -4.87 5.88
N MET A 117 3.76 -6.07 6.33
CA MET A 117 4.84 -6.24 7.30
C MET A 117 6.14 -5.60 6.78
N GLU A 118 6.75 -4.73 7.58
CA GLU A 118 7.91 -3.92 7.21
C GLU A 118 9.06 -4.72 6.66
N ALA A 119 9.47 -5.78 7.37
CA ALA A 119 10.60 -6.62 6.93
C ALA A 119 10.39 -7.19 5.52
N LYS A 120 9.17 -7.70 5.22
CA LYS A 120 8.87 -8.22 3.88
C LYS A 120 8.84 -7.12 2.82
N CYS A 121 8.30 -5.94 3.15
CA CYS A 121 8.27 -4.81 2.22
C CYS A 121 9.69 -4.33 1.87
N ILE A 122 10.59 -4.27 2.86
CA ILE A 122 12.01 -3.93 2.64
C ILE A 122 12.66 -4.92 1.65
N ASP A 123 12.42 -6.23 1.84
CA ASP A 123 12.95 -7.25 0.92
C ASP A 123 12.40 -7.07 -0.49
N MET A 124 11.08 -6.86 -0.65
CA MET A 124 10.44 -6.65 -1.95
C MET A 124 10.96 -5.39 -2.66
N VAL A 125 11.08 -4.26 -1.94
CA VAL A 125 11.63 -3.01 -2.49
C VAL A 125 13.06 -3.23 -3.01
N ARG A 126 13.89 -3.99 -2.26
CA ARG A 126 15.25 -4.33 -2.68
C ARG A 126 15.26 -5.27 -3.89
N GLU A 127 14.44 -6.32 -3.90
CA GLU A 127 14.32 -7.29 -5.00
C GLU A 127 13.85 -6.64 -6.30
N LEU A 128 12.95 -5.66 -6.20
CA LEU A 128 12.46 -4.87 -7.33
C LEU A 128 13.38 -3.71 -7.76
N GLY A 129 14.50 -3.50 -7.07
CA GLY A 129 15.50 -2.49 -7.40
C GLY A 129 15.06 -1.05 -7.17
N LEU A 130 14.09 -0.79 -6.30
CA LEU A 130 13.48 0.53 -6.07
C LEU A 130 14.32 1.34 -5.05
N SER A 131 15.51 1.77 -5.46
CA SER A 131 16.48 2.46 -4.61
C SER A 131 16.15 3.94 -4.31
N GLN A 132 15.10 4.50 -4.92
CA GLN A 132 14.69 5.89 -4.76
C GLN A 132 13.99 6.17 -3.42
N PHE A 133 13.50 5.13 -2.74
CA PHE A 133 12.90 5.27 -1.43
C PHE A 133 13.96 5.43 -0.34
N GLU A 134 13.90 6.54 0.42
CA GLU A 134 14.81 6.81 1.55
C GLU A 134 14.43 5.99 2.80
N ALA A 135 13.15 5.60 2.93
CA ALA A 135 12.66 4.77 4.01
C ALA A 135 11.53 3.85 3.52
N VAL A 136 11.43 2.67 4.12
CA VAL A 136 10.34 1.72 3.93
C VAL A 136 9.75 1.42 5.29
N ILE A 137 8.54 1.93 5.53
CA ILE A 137 7.84 1.81 6.80
C ILE A 137 6.58 0.98 6.59
N GLY A 138 6.47 -0.11 7.33
CA GLY A 138 5.34 -1.03 7.27
C GLY A 138 4.84 -1.40 8.66
N MET A 139 3.87 -2.32 8.72
CA MET A 139 3.40 -2.89 9.99
C MET A 139 4.55 -3.52 10.76
N ASN A 140 4.66 -3.16 12.03
CA ASN A 140 5.64 -3.70 12.96
C ASN A 140 5.05 -3.67 14.38
N PRO A 141 4.16 -4.64 14.74
CA PRO A 141 3.47 -4.65 16.04
C PRO A 141 4.41 -4.58 17.25
N PRO A 142 5.59 -5.23 17.25
CA PRO A 142 6.56 -5.06 18.33
C PRO A 142 7.05 -3.62 18.54
N GLN A 143 6.94 -2.76 17.52
CA GLN A 143 7.27 -1.33 17.59
C GLN A 143 6.02 -0.44 17.67
N GLY A 144 4.83 -1.02 17.89
CA GLY A 144 3.58 -0.28 18.02
C GLY A 144 3.02 0.26 16.71
N ARG A 145 3.41 -0.30 15.55
CA ARG A 145 2.85 0.04 14.24
C ARG A 145 1.84 -1.03 13.81
N GLU A 146 0.55 -0.72 13.99
CA GLU A 146 -0.56 -1.64 13.71
C GLU A 146 -1.58 -1.07 12.74
N THR A 147 -1.45 0.21 12.36
CA THR A 147 -2.38 0.91 11.46
C THR A 147 -1.65 1.62 10.33
N LYS A 148 -2.36 1.95 9.24
CA LYS A 148 -1.82 2.79 8.16
C LYS A 148 -1.35 4.15 8.70
N ALA A 149 -2.10 4.75 9.62
CA ALA A 149 -1.74 6.01 10.26
C ALA A 149 -0.39 5.94 10.99
N ASP A 150 -0.11 4.81 11.69
CA ASP A 150 1.21 4.61 12.32
C ASP A 150 2.33 4.56 11.28
N SER A 151 2.10 3.88 10.15
CA SER A 151 3.10 3.81 9.07
C SER A 151 3.35 5.19 8.46
N VAL A 152 2.31 6.00 8.24
CA VAL A 152 2.43 7.39 7.75
C VAL A 152 3.18 8.26 8.75
N ARG A 153 2.82 8.21 10.04
CA ARG A 153 3.51 8.95 11.11
C ARG A 153 5.02 8.65 11.11
N ASP A 154 5.36 7.38 11.11
CA ASP A 154 6.76 6.95 11.23
C ASP A 154 7.54 7.20 9.92
N ALA A 155 6.89 7.17 8.75
CA ALA A 155 7.49 7.57 7.48
C ALA A 155 7.83 9.07 7.46
N LEU A 156 6.93 9.93 7.95
CA LEU A 156 7.22 11.36 8.14
C LEU A 156 8.40 11.56 9.09
N ALA A 157 8.41 10.85 10.22
CA ALA A 157 9.51 10.93 11.20
C ALA A 157 10.85 10.48 10.60
N ALA A 158 10.87 9.38 9.84
CA ALA A 158 12.07 8.87 9.16
C ALA A 158 12.64 9.88 8.15
N LEU A 159 11.76 10.63 7.47
CA LEU A 159 12.15 11.69 6.55
C LEU A 159 12.36 13.04 7.25
N GLY A 160 12.13 13.18 8.56
CA GLY A 160 12.18 14.47 9.26
C GLY A 160 11.25 15.53 8.64
N ALA A 161 10.07 15.10 8.16
CA ALA A 161 9.13 15.92 7.42
C ALA A 161 7.88 16.25 8.25
N ALA A 162 7.29 17.42 8.01
CA ALA A 162 5.98 17.78 8.56
C ALA A 162 4.87 17.24 7.63
N ALA A 163 3.66 17.06 8.18
CA ALA A 163 2.50 16.64 7.39
C ALA A 163 2.18 17.60 6.24
N ASP A 164 2.35 18.90 6.46
CA ASP A 164 2.13 19.93 5.46
C ASP A 164 3.12 19.90 4.28
N ASP A 165 4.26 19.23 4.46
CA ASP A 165 5.26 19.04 3.40
C ASP A 165 5.04 17.76 2.59
N ALA A 166 4.14 16.88 3.02
CA ALA A 166 3.97 15.55 2.46
C ALA A 166 2.65 15.37 1.72
N VAL A 167 2.63 14.44 0.77
CA VAL A 167 1.44 13.87 0.13
C VAL A 167 1.53 12.35 0.17
N MET A 168 0.42 11.69 0.45
CA MET A 168 0.29 10.22 0.35
C MET A 168 -0.28 9.84 -1.03
N ILE A 169 0.21 8.74 -1.60
CA ILE A 169 -0.35 8.11 -2.79
C ILE A 169 -0.74 6.69 -2.41
N GLY A 170 -1.97 6.30 -2.67
CA GLY A 170 -2.46 4.96 -2.34
C GLY A 170 -3.63 4.53 -3.20
N ASP A 171 -3.87 3.22 -3.26
CA ASP A 171 -4.90 2.61 -4.10
C ASP A 171 -6.17 2.20 -3.33
N ARG A 172 -6.23 2.45 -2.01
CA ARG A 172 -7.38 2.05 -1.18
C ARG A 172 -7.83 3.15 -0.23
N PHE A 173 -9.09 3.02 0.24
CA PHE A 173 -9.69 3.93 1.23
C PHE A 173 -8.86 4.06 2.52
N ASN A 174 -8.20 3.00 2.97
CA ASN A 174 -7.37 3.02 4.18
C ASN A 174 -6.11 3.87 4.04
N ASP A 175 -5.64 4.12 2.82
CA ASP A 175 -4.54 5.07 2.55
C ASP A 175 -5.01 6.49 2.79
N VAL A 176 -6.21 6.83 2.29
CA VAL A 176 -6.85 8.13 2.51
C VAL A 176 -7.09 8.37 3.99
N GLU A 177 -7.74 7.41 4.67
CA GLU A 177 -8.04 7.51 6.10
C GLU A 177 -6.77 7.63 6.95
N GLY A 178 -5.75 6.80 6.66
CA GLY A 178 -4.48 6.80 7.38
C GLY A 178 -3.67 8.08 7.19
N ALA A 179 -3.64 8.62 5.97
CA ALA A 179 -2.99 9.90 5.66
C ALA A 179 -3.72 11.06 6.35
N HIS A 180 -5.05 11.13 6.22
CA HIS A 180 -5.86 12.19 6.85
C HIS A 180 -5.76 12.19 8.37
N ALA A 181 -5.68 11.02 9.00
CA ALA A 181 -5.47 10.92 10.45
C ALA A 181 -4.16 11.57 10.90
N MET A 182 -3.18 11.69 10.01
CA MET A 182 -1.90 12.36 10.24
C MET A 182 -1.83 13.77 9.64
N GLY A 183 -2.94 14.29 9.09
CA GLY A 183 -2.99 15.61 8.46
C GLY A 183 -2.31 15.67 7.09
N VAL A 184 -2.03 14.55 6.48
CA VAL A 184 -1.41 14.45 5.15
C VAL A 184 -2.49 14.31 4.09
N PRO A 185 -2.53 15.13 3.03
CA PRO A 185 -3.45 14.92 1.91
C PRO A 185 -3.09 13.65 1.15
N CYS A 186 -4.11 13.02 0.54
CA CYS A 186 -3.97 11.77 -0.18
C CYS A 186 -4.46 11.87 -1.63
N ILE A 187 -3.63 11.39 -2.56
CA ILE A 187 -4.00 11.13 -3.94
C ILE A 187 -4.39 9.66 -4.05
N GLY A 188 -5.66 9.41 -4.38
CA GLY A 188 -6.14 8.06 -4.70
C GLY A 188 -5.77 7.70 -6.15
N ILE A 189 -5.20 6.50 -6.35
CA ILE A 189 -4.90 5.99 -7.69
C ILE A 189 -5.67 4.69 -7.97
N TYR A 190 -6.37 4.63 -9.11
CA TYR A 190 -7.07 3.42 -9.57
C TYR A 190 -6.15 2.46 -10.34
N SER A 191 -5.00 2.09 -9.75
CA SER A 191 -4.08 1.07 -10.29
C SER A 191 -4.29 -0.31 -9.68
N GLY A 192 -4.75 -0.37 -8.43
CA GLY A 192 -4.85 -1.58 -7.62
C GLY A 192 -6.28 -2.12 -7.49
N ALA A 193 -6.72 -2.33 -6.27
CA ALA A 193 -7.94 -3.08 -5.94
C ALA A 193 -9.16 -2.21 -5.57
N ALA A 194 -9.07 -0.88 -5.63
CA ALA A 194 -10.18 -0.01 -5.29
C ALA A 194 -11.42 -0.26 -6.15
N ALA A 195 -12.59 -0.28 -5.51
CA ALA A 195 -13.86 -0.27 -6.22
C ALA A 195 -14.12 1.12 -6.84
N PRO A 196 -14.89 1.20 -7.95
CA PRO A 196 -15.28 2.49 -8.52
C PRO A 196 -15.95 3.39 -7.47
N GLY A 197 -15.47 4.63 -7.32
CA GLY A 197 -15.97 5.60 -6.34
C GLY A 197 -15.40 5.44 -4.92
N GLU A 198 -14.51 4.49 -4.67
CA GLU A 198 -13.94 4.24 -3.34
C GLU A 198 -13.12 5.43 -2.82
N HIS A 199 -12.28 6.00 -3.67
CA HIS A 199 -11.44 7.14 -3.31
C HIS A 199 -12.24 8.40 -3.04
N GLU A 200 -13.26 8.67 -3.86
CA GLU A 200 -14.16 9.80 -3.70
C GLU A 200 -14.99 9.65 -2.41
N ALA A 201 -15.47 8.45 -2.12
CA ALA A 201 -16.21 8.16 -0.89
C ALA A 201 -15.34 8.29 0.37
N ALA A 202 -14.05 7.95 0.28
CA ALA A 202 -13.07 8.13 1.35
C ALA A 202 -12.62 9.59 1.50
N GLY A 203 -12.95 10.46 0.54
CA GLY A 203 -12.61 11.88 0.57
C GLY A 203 -11.18 12.18 0.11
N ALA A 204 -10.61 11.40 -0.82
CA ALA A 204 -9.29 11.68 -1.38
C ALA A 204 -9.20 13.10 -1.92
N ASP A 205 -8.08 13.79 -1.68
CA ASP A 205 -7.87 15.19 -2.09
C ASP A 205 -7.69 15.35 -3.61
N ALA A 206 -7.24 14.28 -4.26
CA ALA A 206 -7.22 14.14 -5.72
C ALA A 206 -7.37 12.65 -6.09
N VAL A 207 -7.87 12.39 -7.30
CA VAL A 207 -8.01 11.03 -7.84
C VAL A 207 -7.40 10.98 -9.22
N VAL A 208 -6.64 9.92 -9.51
CA VAL A 208 -6.04 9.64 -10.81
C VAL A 208 -6.31 8.20 -11.23
N TYR A 209 -6.33 7.96 -12.55
CA TYR A 209 -6.68 6.65 -13.11
C TYR A 209 -5.50 5.91 -13.73
N SER A 210 -4.31 6.51 -13.66
CA SER A 210 -3.08 5.89 -14.18
C SER A 210 -1.83 6.54 -13.59
N VAL A 211 -0.71 5.82 -13.65
CA VAL A 211 0.61 6.36 -13.30
C VAL A 211 0.96 7.57 -14.18
N ALA A 212 0.55 7.58 -15.46
CA ALA A 212 0.77 8.70 -16.36
C ALA A 212 -0.03 9.96 -15.94
N GLU A 213 -1.23 9.83 -15.37
CA GLU A 213 -1.95 10.96 -14.80
C GLU A 213 -1.31 11.44 -13.50
N LEU A 214 -0.87 10.49 -12.67
CA LEU A 214 -0.11 10.81 -11.44
C LEU A 214 1.16 11.60 -11.76
N ALA A 215 1.94 11.20 -12.76
CA ALA A 215 3.15 11.90 -13.21
C ALA A 215 2.88 13.35 -13.61
N LYS A 216 1.75 13.62 -14.28
CA LYS A 216 1.35 14.99 -14.66
C LYS A 216 1.10 15.89 -13.45
N LEU A 217 0.59 15.37 -12.33
CA LEU A 217 0.41 16.17 -11.10
C LEU A 217 1.75 16.66 -10.54
N PHE A 218 2.82 15.94 -10.79
CA PHE A 218 4.19 16.30 -10.40
C PHE A 218 4.97 16.98 -11.51
N ALA A 219 4.33 17.30 -12.62
CA ALA A 219 4.95 17.89 -13.83
C ALA A 219 6.09 17.00 -14.43
N ILE A 220 5.91 15.68 -14.37
CA ILE A 220 6.78 14.63 -14.92
C ILE A 220 6.19 14.10 -16.22
#